data_08e6a0a5da75a3acba3b6468a523c464
#
_entry.id   08e6a0a5da75a3acba3b6468a523c464
#
_cell.length_a   1.000
_cell.length_b   1.000
_cell.length_c   1.000
_cell.angle_alpha   90.00
_cell.angle_beta   90.00
_cell.angle_gamma   90.00
#
_symmetry.space_group_name_H-M   'P 1'
#
loop_
_entity.id
_entity.type
_entity.pdbx_description
1 polymer ?
#
loop_
_entity_poly.entity_id
_entity_poly.type
_entity_poly.pdbx_seq_one_letter_code
_entity_poly.pdbx_strand_id
1 'polypeptide(L)'
;MSDSLISADLTIEGDIKSDGNLTVDGRVVGNVSCINVTINSGGFIQGNIKAHHLVSLGSISGDIHAKSVDLKEGSTTKTNLESDNLQVSSGAVLQGQVNISGAST
;
A
#
# COMPACT_ATOMS: atom_id res chain seq x y z
N MET A 1 16.94 12.98 -0.35
CA MET A 1 16.70 11.57 -0.31
C MET A 1 15.85 11.20 0.86
N SER A 2 14.73 10.59 0.62
CA SER A 2 13.75 10.40 1.67
C SER A 2 13.28 8.97 1.70
N ASP A 3 14.12 8.11 2.26
CA ASP A 3 13.72 6.74 2.49
C ASP A 3 13.36 6.58 3.95
N SER A 4 12.15 6.12 4.20
CA SER A 4 11.66 5.89 5.55
C SER A 4 11.38 4.42 5.76
N LEU A 5 11.68 3.95 6.93
CA LEU A 5 11.48 2.56 7.28
C LEU A 5 10.70 2.46 8.58
N ILE A 6 9.62 1.69 8.55
CA ILE A 6 8.86 1.36 9.74
C ILE A 6 9.18 -0.07 10.12
N SER A 7 9.93 -0.23 11.20
CA SER A 7 10.41 -1.54 11.63
C SER A 7 9.28 -2.42 12.15
N ALA A 8 9.53 -3.72 12.18
CA ALA A 8 8.52 -4.69 12.58
C ALA A 8 8.01 -4.48 14.01
N ASP A 9 8.83 -3.88 14.87
CA ASP A 9 8.45 -3.62 16.26
C ASP A 9 7.66 -2.32 16.41
N LEU A 10 7.48 -1.57 15.36
CA LEU A 10 6.95 -0.23 15.44
C LEU A 10 5.50 -0.21 15.03
N THR A 11 4.68 0.48 15.82
CA THR A 11 3.29 0.75 15.48
C THR A 11 3.14 2.26 15.42
N ILE A 12 2.63 2.76 14.31
CA ILE A 12 2.41 4.19 14.12
C ILE A 12 0.92 4.45 14.02
N GLU A 13 0.45 5.39 14.82
CA GLU A 13 -0.92 5.87 14.74
C GLU A 13 -0.89 7.32 14.34
N GLY A 14 -1.59 7.65 13.26
CA GLY A 14 -1.63 9.01 12.76
C GLY A 14 -1.26 9.07 11.30
N ASP A 15 -0.98 10.28 10.82
CA ASP A 15 -0.73 10.50 9.41
C ASP A 15 0.77 10.43 9.13
N ILE A 16 1.11 9.79 8.03
CA ILE A 16 2.48 9.73 7.55
C ILE A 16 2.53 10.45 6.21
N LYS A 17 3.50 11.34 6.09
CA LYS A 17 3.70 12.06 4.85
C LYS A 17 5.17 12.04 4.51
N SER A 18 5.49 11.63 3.30
CA SER A 18 6.87 11.53 2.85
C SER A 18 6.95 11.85 1.36
N ASP A 19 8.02 12.51 0.96
CA ASP A 19 8.25 12.84 -0.45
C ASP A 19 9.10 11.81 -1.16
N GLY A 20 9.37 10.69 -0.54
CA GLY A 20 10.22 9.67 -1.13
C GLY A 20 9.65 8.28 -0.96
N ASN A 21 10.49 7.37 -0.57
CA ASN A 21 10.13 5.97 -0.42
C ASN A 21 9.80 5.65 1.03
N LEU A 22 8.75 4.87 1.21
CA LEU A 22 8.39 4.37 2.53
C LEU A 22 8.35 2.86 2.48
N THR A 23 9.06 2.22 3.41
CA THR A 23 9.04 0.78 3.57
C THR A 23 8.39 0.45 4.91
N VAL A 24 7.40 -0.41 4.89
CA VAL A 24 6.64 -0.76 6.08
C VAL A 24 6.86 -2.23 6.41
N ASP A 25 7.54 -2.48 7.51
CA ASP A 25 7.65 -3.82 8.09
C ASP A 25 6.78 -3.97 9.32
N GLY A 26 6.32 -2.87 9.88
CA GLY A 26 5.51 -2.84 11.08
C GLY A 26 4.06 -2.55 10.79
N ARG A 27 3.43 -1.81 11.68
CA ARG A 27 2.02 -1.53 11.62
C ARG A 27 1.76 -0.03 11.55
N VAL A 28 0.89 0.36 10.65
CA VAL A 28 0.50 1.75 10.51
C VAL A 28 -1.02 1.85 10.54
N VAL A 29 -1.52 2.73 11.40
CA VAL A 29 -2.94 3.03 11.48
C VAL A 29 -3.10 4.52 11.22
N GLY A 30 -3.77 4.87 10.13
CA GLY A 30 -3.95 6.27 9.75
C GLY A 30 -3.77 6.48 8.27
N ASN A 31 -3.46 7.71 7.88
CA ASN A 31 -3.31 8.06 6.48
C ASN A 31 -1.83 8.04 6.09
N VAL A 32 -1.56 7.50 4.93
CA VAL A 32 -0.20 7.44 4.39
C VAL A 32 -0.18 8.17 3.06
N SER A 33 0.73 9.10 2.92
CA SER A 33 0.89 9.85 1.68
C SER A 33 2.37 9.87 1.31
N CYS A 34 2.73 9.18 0.25
CA CYS A 34 4.11 9.05 -0.18
C CYS A 34 4.18 8.93 -1.68
N ILE A 35 5.38 8.93 -2.22
CA ILE A 35 5.56 8.69 -3.64
C ILE A 35 5.63 7.20 -3.91
N ASN A 36 6.48 6.48 -3.18
CA ASN A 36 6.59 5.04 -3.30
C ASN A 36 6.36 4.39 -1.95
N VAL A 37 5.48 3.42 -1.88
CA VAL A 37 5.21 2.68 -0.67
C VAL A 37 5.46 1.21 -0.93
N THR A 38 6.26 0.59 -0.07
CA THR A 38 6.49 -0.85 -0.11
C THR A 38 6.10 -1.43 1.24
N ILE A 39 5.21 -2.40 1.23
CA ILE A 39 4.77 -3.08 2.44
C ILE A 39 5.33 -4.49 2.40
N ASN A 40 6.23 -4.79 3.32
CA ASN A 40 6.85 -6.11 3.39
C ASN A 40 5.90 -7.14 4.00
N SER A 41 6.26 -8.39 3.96
CA SER A 41 5.33 -9.48 4.29
C SER A 41 4.82 -9.42 5.73
N GLY A 42 5.55 -8.78 6.63
CA GLY A 42 5.09 -8.60 8.00
C GLY A 42 4.38 -7.27 8.24
N GLY A 43 4.27 -6.45 7.23
CA GLY A 43 3.69 -5.13 7.40
C GLY A 43 2.17 -5.14 7.34
N PHE A 44 1.58 -4.12 7.96
CA PHE A 44 0.13 -3.97 7.98
C PHE A 44 -0.19 -2.48 7.97
N ILE A 45 -1.09 -2.08 7.09
CA ILE A 45 -1.56 -0.70 7.06
C ILE A 45 -3.07 -0.69 7.13
N GLN A 46 -3.60 0.12 8.04
CA GLN A 46 -5.02 0.31 8.17
C GLN A 46 -5.32 1.79 8.03
N GLY A 47 -6.12 2.16 7.03
CA GLY A 47 -6.46 3.54 6.78
C GLY A 47 -6.38 3.88 5.31
N ASN A 48 -6.12 5.15 5.00
CA ASN A 48 -6.06 5.62 3.62
C ASN A 48 -4.61 5.67 3.15
N ILE A 49 -4.37 5.17 1.95
CA ILE A 49 -3.04 5.22 1.35
C ILE A 49 -3.12 6.03 0.07
N LYS A 50 -2.20 6.96 -0.08
CA LYS A 50 -2.10 7.78 -1.26
C LYS A 50 -0.67 7.75 -1.74
N ALA A 51 -0.44 7.22 -2.93
CA ALA A 51 0.91 7.05 -3.43
C ALA A 51 0.92 7.08 -4.95
N HIS A 52 2.09 7.25 -5.53
CA HIS A 52 2.24 7.06 -6.96
C HIS A 52 2.43 5.58 -7.27
N HIS A 53 3.26 4.92 -6.50
CA HIS A 53 3.51 3.49 -6.66
C HIS A 53 3.34 2.78 -5.34
N LEU A 54 2.60 1.72 -5.34
CA LEU A 54 2.38 0.90 -4.16
C LEU A 54 2.76 -0.54 -4.47
N VAL A 55 3.63 -1.09 -3.65
CA VAL A 55 3.99 -2.50 -3.73
C VAL A 55 3.63 -3.14 -2.40
N SER A 56 2.83 -4.18 -2.43
CA SER A 56 2.37 -4.81 -1.20
C SER A 56 2.72 -6.29 -1.18
N LEU A 57 3.42 -6.69 -0.13
CA LEU A 57 3.63 -8.09 0.19
C LEU A 57 2.96 -8.43 1.52
N GLY A 58 2.40 -7.43 2.19
CA GLY A 58 1.76 -7.60 3.48
C GLY A 58 0.26 -7.40 3.40
N SER A 59 -0.31 -6.81 4.44
CA SER A 59 -1.76 -6.64 4.54
C SER A 59 -2.12 -5.16 4.51
N ILE A 60 -3.21 -4.84 3.83
CA ILE A 60 -3.73 -3.48 3.76
C ILE A 60 -5.23 -3.53 3.99
N SER A 61 -5.72 -2.61 4.80
CA SER A 61 -7.14 -2.47 5.06
C SER A 61 -7.50 -0.98 4.99
N GLY A 62 -8.55 -0.64 4.25
CA GLY A 62 -8.99 0.75 4.12
C GLY A 62 -9.13 1.16 2.66
N ASP A 63 -8.69 2.36 2.33
CA ASP A 63 -8.77 2.88 0.97
C ASP A 63 -7.38 3.10 0.40
N ILE A 64 -7.23 2.78 -0.88
CA ILE A 64 -5.97 2.98 -1.58
C ILE A 64 -6.21 3.85 -2.80
N HIS A 65 -5.41 4.90 -2.92
CA HIS A 65 -5.36 5.73 -4.12
C HIS A 65 -3.93 5.78 -4.61
N ALA A 66 -3.68 5.20 -5.76
CA ALA A 66 -2.34 5.18 -6.31
C ALA A 66 -2.39 5.21 -7.83
N LYS A 67 -1.29 5.57 -8.45
CA LYS A 67 -1.21 5.48 -9.91
C LYS A 67 -0.93 4.05 -10.34
N SER A 68 -0.04 3.39 -9.64
CA SER A 68 0.29 2.00 -9.93
C SER A 68 0.27 1.19 -8.65
N VAL A 69 -0.39 0.06 -8.69
CA VAL A 69 -0.46 -0.85 -7.54
C VAL A 69 0.05 -2.21 -7.99
N ASP A 70 0.91 -2.77 -7.18
CA ASP A 70 1.49 -4.07 -7.45
C ASP A 70 1.31 -4.93 -6.22
N LEU A 71 0.44 -5.91 -6.31
CA LEU A 71 0.16 -6.82 -5.21
C LEU A 71 0.93 -8.11 -5.45
N LYS A 72 1.91 -8.34 -4.60
CA LYS A 72 2.80 -9.48 -4.74
C LYS A 72 2.24 -10.71 -4.05
N GLU A 73 2.91 -11.82 -4.27
CA GLU A 73 2.51 -13.08 -3.66
C GLU A 73 2.48 -12.98 -2.15
N GLY A 74 1.42 -13.49 -1.55
CA GLY A 74 1.26 -13.44 -0.10
C GLY A 74 0.60 -12.20 0.44
N SER A 75 0.33 -11.22 -0.42
CA SER A 75 -0.33 -10.01 0.03
C SER A 75 -1.82 -10.23 0.23
N THR A 76 -2.38 -9.50 1.18
CA THR A 76 -3.81 -9.48 1.43
C THR A 76 -4.29 -8.05 1.43
N THR A 77 -5.24 -7.74 0.57
CA THR A 77 -5.76 -6.38 0.45
C THR A 77 -7.26 -6.43 0.61
N LYS A 78 -7.76 -5.74 1.63
CA LYS A 78 -9.20 -5.61 1.88
C LYS A 78 -9.54 -4.14 1.87
N THR A 79 -9.72 -3.59 0.69
CA THR A 79 -9.90 -2.16 0.58
C THR A 79 -10.73 -1.80 -0.63
N ASN A 80 -11.08 -0.52 -0.67
CA ASN A 80 -11.50 0.11 -1.90
C ASN A 80 -10.24 0.64 -2.59
N LEU A 81 -9.97 0.11 -3.76
CA LEU A 81 -8.75 0.43 -4.49
C LEU A 81 -9.09 1.29 -5.68
N GLU A 82 -8.36 2.38 -5.83
CA GLU A 82 -8.49 3.25 -6.98
C GLU A 82 -7.09 3.51 -7.53
N SER A 83 -6.87 3.12 -8.76
CA SER A 83 -5.57 3.31 -9.39
C SER A 83 -5.70 3.37 -10.90
N ASP A 84 -4.63 3.79 -11.56
CA ASP A 84 -4.57 3.79 -13.02
C ASP A 84 -4.14 2.43 -13.55
N ASN A 85 -3.26 1.76 -12.83
CA ASN A 85 -2.75 0.45 -13.22
C ASN A 85 -2.74 -0.46 -12.01
N LEU A 86 -3.09 -1.71 -12.22
CA LEU A 86 -3.08 -2.69 -11.15
C LEU A 86 -2.46 -3.98 -11.65
N GLN A 87 -1.51 -4.51 -10.88
CA GLN A 87 -0.93 -5.83 -11.12
C GLN A 87 -1.13 -6.68 -9.89
N VAL A 88 -1.63 -7.88 -10.09
CA VAL A 88 -1.85 -8.83 -9.00
C VAL A 88 -1.12 -10.12 -9.33
N SER A 89 -0.21 -10.50 -8.47
CA SER A 89 0.55 -11.73 -8.64
C SER A 89 -0.23 -12.93 -8.15
N SER A 90 0.16 -14.11 -8.60
CA SER A 90 -0.43 -15.34 -8.10
C SER A 90 -0.24 -15.43 -6.59
N GLY A 91 -1.28 -15.82 -5.87
CA GLY A 91 -1.20 -15.92 -4.42
C GLY A 91 -1.56 -14.65 -3.68
N ALA A 92 -1.76 -13.56 -4.39
CA ALA A 92 -2.26 -12.35 -3.75
C ALA A 92 -3.77 -12.42 -3.58
N VAL A 93 -4.26 -11.83 -2.51
CA VAL A 93 -5.70 -11.78 -2.21
C VAL A 93 -6.16 -10.35 -2.25
N LEU A 94 -7.18 -10.09 -3.05
CA LEU A 94 -7.78 -8.77 -3.15
C LEU A 94 -9.28 -8.88 -2.92
N GLN A 95 -9.76 -8.18 -1.90
CA GLN A 95 -11.18 -8.13 -1.58
C GLN A 95 -11.61 -6.68 -1.47
N GLY A 96 -12.82 -6.38 -1.94
CA GLY A 96 -13.34 -5.03 -1.90
C GLY A 96 -13.64 -4.53 -3.29
N GLN A 97 -13.76 -3.21 -3.42
CA GLN A 97 -14.01 -2.58 -4.69
C GLN A 97 -12.72 -2.16 -5.36
N VAL A 98 -12.61 -2.43 -6.64
CA VAL A 98 -11.44 -2.04 -7.41
C VAL A 98 -11.91 -1.17 -8.57
N ASN A 99 -11.39 0.05 -8.63
CA ASN A 99 -11.66 0.98 -9.71
C ASN A 99 -10.35 1.29 -10.42
N ILE A 100 -10.28 0.93 -11.68
CA ILE A 100 -9.11 1.20 -12.49
C ILE A 100 -9.51 2.25 -13.50
N SER A 101 -8.92 3.43 -13.39
CA SER A 101 -9.27 4.53 -14.26
C SER A 101 -8.29 4.73 -15.42
N GLY A 102 -7.17 4.05 -15.36
CA GLY A 102 -6.20 4.12 -16.44
C GLY A 102 -6.66 3.33 -17.64
N ALA A 103 -6.08 3.65 -18.75
CA ALA A 103 -6.39 2.96 -19.99
C ALA A 103 -5.66 1.63 -20.02
N SER A 104 -6.19 0.68 -19.39
CA SER A 104 -5.58 -0.62 -19.50
C SER A 104 -6.41 -1.49 -20.38
N THR A 105 -5.80 -2.24 -21.10
CA THR A 105 -6.49 -3.18 -21.95
C THR A 105 -5.86 -4.53 -21.82
#